data_6272800b0336d5ac0648a07c73903f6b
#
_entry.id   6272800b0336d5ac0648a07c73903f6b
#
_cell.length_a   1.000
_cell.length_b   1.000
_cell.length_c   1.000
_cell.angle_alpha   90.00
_cell.angle_beta   90.00
_cell.angle_gamma   90.00
#
_symmetry.space_group_name_H-M   'P 1'
#
loop_
_entity.id
_entity.type
_entity.pdbx_description
1 polymer ?
#
loop_
_entity_poly.entity_id
_entity_poly.type
_entity_poly.pdbx_seq_one_letter_code
_entity_poly.pdbx_strand_id
1 'polypeptide(L)'
;MKTHLPFSSRRSPVLCLHGCVASSQPLASAVGLDVLKCGGNAADAAVAMAAALAVTEPCSTGLGGDAFCLFYDGKTGEIRGINGSGRSSRTLTLDFLEGLGYSAEAPPSVFDALNVTVPGAPALWCDTVQLFGSQKLSLQEVLSGAATLAEEGFPVAEVTAHRWKNWAAALGESGKELGADLLIGGHPPKHGEVFKNTAMAQTIKELGERGKPGFYQGRVAQAIVDVINQNGGVMTLEDLSSHDSEVVSPISTDYKGVRLWELPPNGQGLAALLLLNILENFPQLKAGGHNSSDHIHVFVEAVRLALTDALRYLGDAAHVTVPTESLLAKSYSQQRARHISMDRVMERVEPGLLTGSDTVYFCVIDSQGNACSFVNSTYMGFGTGLVPQDCGFSLQNRGANFSLQRGHANCVAGGKRPYHTIIPALLTDSEKPQLLAALGVVGAFMQPQGHIQLVSG
;
A
#
# COMPACT_ATOMS: atom_id res chain seq x y z
N MET A 1 -12.55 23.80 6.49
CA MET A 1 -12.62 23.81 5.02
C MET A 1 -11.32 23.20 4.49
N LYS A 2 -11.37 22.06 3.76
CA LYS A 2 -10.19 21.56 3.07
C LYS A 2 -9.79 22.56 1.98
N THR A 3 -8.64 23.19 2.12
CA THR A 3 -8.09 24.07 1.09
C THR A 3 -7.64 23.20 -0.09
N HIS A 4 -8.17 23.46 -1.29
CA HIS A 4 -7.71 22.78 -2.49
C HIS A 4 -6.46 23.47 -3.04
N LEU A 5 -5.46 22.68 -3.40
CA LEU A 5 -4.29 23.16 -4.15
C LEU A 5 -4.70 23.35 -5.62
N PRO A 6 -4.32 24.47 -6.27
CA PRO A 6 -4.53 24.63 -7.70
C PRO A 6 -3.66 23.62 -8.47
N PHE A 7 -4.22 23.02 -9.51
CA PHE A 7 -3.51 22.08 -10.37
C PHE A 7 -3.53 22.54 -11.83
N SER A 8 -2.34 22.73 -12.39
CA SER A 8 -2.13 23.02 -13.82
C SER A 8 -0.90 22.25 -14.27
N SER A 9 -1.07 21.24 -15.12
CA SER A 9 0.05 20.44 -15.63
C SER A 9 0.20 20.62 -17.15
N ARG A 10 1.43 20.97 -17.58
CA ARG A 10 1.85 21.06 -18.99
C ARG A 10 3.24 20.43 -19.14
N ARG A 11 3.43 19.25 -18.60
CA ARG A 11 4.71 18.55 -18.67
C ARG A 11 4.71 17.56 -19.84
N SER A 12 5.78 17.57 -20.65
CA SER A 12 6.02 16.55 -21.66
C SER A 12 6.27 15.18 -21.00
N PRO A 13 5.93 14.07 -21.69
CA PRO A 13 6.34 12.73 -21.28
C PRO A 13 7.86 12.65 -21.11
N VAL A 14 8.32 11.94 -20.08
CA VAL A 14 9.74 11.67 -19.87
C VAL A 14 10.11 10.39 -20.61
N LEU A 15 11.08 10.48 -21.51
CA LEU A 15 11.60 9.34 -22.27
C LEU A 15 12.97 8.96 -21.72
N CYS A 16 13.19 7.69 -21.42
CA CYS A 16 14.40 7.18 -20.80
C CYS A 16 15.02 6.05 -21.63
N LEU A 17 16.36 6.05 -21.76
CA LEU A 17 17.12 5.03 -22.50
C LEU A 17 17.65 3.90 -21.62
N HIS A 18 17.97 4.19 -20.36
CA HIS A 18 18.71 3.28 -19.47
C HIS A 18 17.96 2.88 -18.21
N GLY A 19 16.68 3.18 -18.15
CA GLY A 19 15.82 2.93 -17.00
C GLY A 19 15.02 4.15 -16.61
N CYS A 20 13.99 3.95 -15.81
CA CYS A 20 13.07 4.97 -15.37
C CYS A 20 12.65 4.71 -13.93
N VAL A 21 12.51 5.76 -13.15
CA VAL A 21 11.91 5.77 -11.83
C VAL A 21 10.75 6.75 -11.80
N ALA A 22 9.66 6.40 -11.15
CA ALA A 22 8.53 7.30 -10.97
C ALA A 22 8.00 7.23 -9.54
N SER A 23 7.83 8.39 -8.91
CA SER A 23 7.25 8.53 -7.58
C SER A 23 6.58 9.91 -7.42
N SER A 24 5.89 10.10 -6.30
CA SER A 24 5.31 11.39 -5.89
C SER A 24 6.37 12.41 -5.44
N GLN A 25 7.63 11.99 -5.19
CA GLN A 25 8.68 12.81 -4.58
C GLN A 25 9.94 12.86 -5.44
N PRO A 26 10.40 14.05 -5.88
CA PRO A 26 11.64 14.19 -6.64
C PRO A 26 12.87 13.65 -5.91
N LEU A 27 12.97 13.87 -4.59
CA LEU A 27 14.11 13.39 -3.78
C LEU A 27 14.14 11.85 -3.72
N ALA A 28 12.99 11.19 -3.55
CA ALA A 28 12.92 9.74 -3.59
C ALA A 28 13.27 9.18 -4.98
N SER A 29 12.81 9.85 -6.05
CA SER A 29 13.22 9.50 -7.43
C SER A 29 14.71 9.65 -7.64
N ALA A 30 15.36 10.71 -7.10
CA ALA A 30 16.79 10.90 -7.16
C ALA A 30 17.56 9.77 -6.47
N VAL A 31 17.15 9.38 -5.26
CA VAL A 31 17.73 8.25 -4.51
C VAL A 31 17.63 6.95 -5.32
N GLY A 32 16.47 6.65 -5.92
CA GLY A 32 16.31 5.48 -6.78
C GLY A 32 17.21 5.49 -8.02
N LEU A 33 17.35 6.66 -8.67
CA LEU A 33 18.27 6.81 -9.81
C LEU A 33 19.73 6.62 -9.42
N ASP A 34 20.15 7.09 -8.26
CA ASP A 34 21.51 6.93 -7.79
C ASP A 34 21.83 5.46 -7.49
N VAL A 35 20.88 4.70 -6.92
CA VAL A 35 21.01 3.24 -6.76
C VAL A 35 21.18 2.53 -8.11
N LEU A 36 20.39 2.90 -9.14
CA LEU A 36 20.56 2.35 -10.50
C LEU A 36 21.93 2.68 -11.08
N LYS A 37 22.44 3.90 -10.91
CA LYS A 37 23.78 4.35 -11.37
C LYS A 37 24.90 3.62 -10.64
N CYS A 38 24.72 3.27 -9.36
CA CYS A 38 25.66 2.48 -8.56
C CYS A 38 25.65 0.98 -8.92
N GLY A 39 24.82 0.56 -9.86
CA GLY A 39 24.77 -0.81 -10.37
C GLY A 39 23.69 -1.68 -9.74
N GLY A 40 22.83 -1.11 -8.88
CA GLY A 40 21.60 -1.74 -8.42
C GLY A 40 20.62 -1.98 -9.57
N ASN A 41 19.65 -2.86 -9.35
CA ASN A 41 18.57 -3.15 -10.30
C ASN A 41 17.24 -2.49 -9.87
N ALA A 42 16.15 -2.81 -10.56
CA ALA A 42 14.83 -2.25 -10.29
C ALA A 42 14.34 -2.52 -8.86
N ALA A 43 14.67 -3.68 -8.27
CA ALA A 43 14.28 -4.03 -6.90
C ALA A 43 15.07 -3.22 -5.85
N ASP A 44 16.39 -3.11 -6.01
CA ASP A 44 17.24 -2.30 -5.12
C ASP A 44 16.78 -0.83 -5.12
N ALA A 45 16.57 -0.27 -6.33
CA ALA A 45 16.11 1.10 -6.48
C ALA A 45 14.71 1.35 -5.91
N ALA A 46 13.79 0.38 -6.05
CA ALA A 46 12.45 0.49 -5.46
C ALA A 46 12.50 0.52 -3.93
N VAL A 47 13.31 -0.32 -3.29
CA VAL A 47 13.48 -0.30 -1.83
C VAL A 47 14.13 1.00 -1.36
N ALA A 48 15.13 1.50 -2.06
CA ALA A 48 15.73 2.80 -1.77
C ALA A 48 14.70 3.95 -1.86
N MET A 49 13.83 3.91 -2.88
CA MET A 49 12.73 4.87 -3.02
C MET A 49 11.69 4.72 -1.92
N ALA A 50 11.33 3.49 -1.52
CA ALA A 50 10.41 3.24 -0.42
C ALA A 50 10.91 3.88 0.88
N ALA A 51 12.18 3.68 1.20
CA ALA A 51 12.82 4.28 2.37
C ALA A 51 12.89 5.82 2.29
N ALA A 52 13.24 6.37 1.12
CA ALA A 52 13.26 7.82 0.91
C ALA A 52 11.85 8.44 0.99
N LEU A 53 10.80 7.76 0.49
CA LEU A 53 9.41 8.18 0.64
C LEU A 53 8.94 8.11 2.09
N ALA A 54 9.37 7.11 2.87
CA ALA A 54 9.09 7.04 4.29
C ALA A 54 9.65 8.23 5.08
N VAL A 55 10.76 8.81 4.61
CA VAL A 55 11.36 10.04 5.16
C VAL A 55 10.64 11.29 4.66
N THR A 56 10.37 11.37 3.35
CA THR A 56 9.90 12.60 2.69
C THR A 56 8.37 12.76 2.64
N GLU A 57 7.61 11.67 2.82
CA GLU A 57 6.13 11.66 2.91
C GLU A 57 5.63 10.85 4.13
N PRO A 58 6.11 11.13 5.36
CA PRO A 58 5.81 10.30 6.53
C PRO A 58 4.32 10.30 6.94
N CYS A 59 3.53 11.25 6.42
CA CYS A 59 2.08 11.24 6.60
C CYS A 59 1.37 10.16 5.77
N SER A 60 1.98 9.65 4.70
CA SER A 60 1.34 8.73 3.77
C SER A 60 1.90 7.31 3.83
N THR A 61 3.14 7.18 4.31
CA THR A 61 3.91 5.93 4.28
C THR A 61 4.96 5.89 5.37
N GLY A 62 5.58 4.75 5.61
CA GLY A 62 6.69 4.63 6.58
C GLY A 62 7.02 3.20 6.95
N LEU A 63 8.07 3.08 7.79
CA LEU A 63 8.48 1.82 8.41
C LEU A 63 7.38 1.21 9.30
N GLY A 64 6.50 2.02 9.84
CA GLY A 64 5.37 1.56 10.66
C GLY A 64 4.15 1.10 9.85
N GLY A 65 4.26 1.04 8.52
CA GLY A 65 3.21 0.63 7.59
C GLY A 65 3.40 -0.75 6.98
N ASP A 66 2.60 -1.03 5.96
CA ASP A 66 2.69 -2.21 5.11
C ASP A 66 3.16 -1.87 3.70
N ALA A 67 3.69 -2.87 3.00
CA ALA A 67 4.10 -2.74 1.61
C ALA A 67 3.72 -3.97 0.79
N PHE A 68 3.61 -3.78 -0.53
CA PHE A 68 3.42 -4.85 -1.52
C PHE A 68 4.29 -4.57 -2.74
N CYS A 69 4.80 -5.64 -3.33
CA CYS A 69 5.69 -5.57 -4.49
C CYS A 69 5.29 -6.59 -5.54
N LEU A 70 5.27 -6.17 -6.81
CA LEU A 70 5.33 -7.04 -7.98
C LEU A 70 6.65 -6.80 -8.70
N PHE A 71 7.38 -7.87 -8.95
CA PHE A 71 8.65 -7.84 -9.68
C PHE A 71 8.54 -8.63 -10.98
N TYR A 72 8.90 -8.00 -12.08
CA TYR A 72 9.03 -8.60 -13.41
C TYR A 72 10.52 -8.77 -13.74
N ASP A 73 10.92 -9.99 -14.06
CA ASP A 73 12.27 -10.32 -14.52
C ASP A 73 12.34 -10.11 -16.05
N GLY A 74 13.11 -9.10 -16.47
CA GLY A 74 13.24 -8.73 -17.87
C GLY A 74 13.90 -9.81 -18.75
N LYS A 75 14.64 -10.75 -18.15
CA LYS A 75 15.32 -11.82 -18.87
C LYS A 75 14.40 -13.02 -19.10
N THR A 76 13.59 -13.39 -18.10
CA THR A 76 12.74 -14.58 -18.14
C THR A 76 11.29 -14.27 -18.48
N GLY A 77 10.84 -13.04 -18.24
CA GLY A 77 9.44 -12.64 -18.32
C GLY A 77 8.59 -13.12 -17.13
N GLU A 78 9.23 -13.73 -16.11
CA GLU A 78 8.54 -14.18 -14.90
C GLU A 78 8.10 -13.00 -14.03
N ILE A 79 6.89 -13.12 -13.46
CA ILE A 79 6.38 -12.16 -12.47
C ILE A 79 6.23 -12.87 -11.13
N ARG A 80 6.81 -12.28 -10.09
CA ARG A 80 6.67 -12.73 -8.70
C ARG A 80 6.17 -11.59 -7.84
N GLY A 81 5.48 -11.92 -6.75
CA GLY A 81 4.96 -10.95 -5.81
C GLY A 81 5.47 -11.17 -4.39
N ILE A 82 5.52 -10.11 -3.60
CA ILE A 82 5.72 -10.19 -2.16
C ILE A 82 4.57 -9.47 -1.46
N ASN A 83 3.94 -10.18 -0.52
CA ASN A 83 2.92 -9.66 0.37
C ASN A 83 3.56 -9.32 1.72
N GLY A 84 3.72 -8.04 2.01
CA GLY A 84 4.22 -7.51 3.29
C GLY A 84 3.10 -6.91 4.14
N SER A 85 1.91 -7.48 4.11
CA SER A 85 0.82 -7.11 5.03
C SER A 85 1.10 -7.65 6.42
N GLY A 86 1.05 -6.78 7.42
CA GLY A 86 1.20 -7.16 8.82
C GLY A 86 0.01 -7.93 9.36
N ARG A 87 0.27 -8.73 10.40
CA ARG A 87 -0.76 -9.50 11.10
C ARG A 87 -1.18 -8.77 12.38
N SER A 88 -2.43 -8.96 12.79
CA SER A 88 -2.89 -8.57 14.13
C SER A 88 -2.08 -9.29 15.22
N SER A 89 -2.01 -8.71 16.42
CA SER A 89 -1.51 -9.45 17.59
C SER A 89 -2.30 -10.76 17.76
N ARG A 90 -1.61 -11.82 18.18
CA ARG A 90 -2.23 -13.12 18.48
C ARG A 90 -3.29 -13.05 19.58
N THR A 91 -3.18 -12.06 20.46
CA THR A 91 -4.15 -11.80 21.53
C THR A 91 -5.42 -11.12 21.01
N LEU A 92 -5.36 -10.42 19.86
CA LEU A 92 -6.48 -9.65 19.33
C LEU A 92 -7.49 -10.56 18.62
N THR A 93 -8.48 -11.05 19.38
CA THR A 93 -9.57 -11.87 18.87
C THR A 93 -10.89 -11.11 18.90
N LEU A 94 -11.92 -11.61 18.19
CA LEU A 94 -13.27 -11.02 18.27
C LEU A 94 -13.81 -11.06 19.69
N ASP A 95 -13.65 -12.21 20.40
CA ASP A 95 -14.13 -12.37 21.78
C ASP A 95 -13.43 -11.40 22.74
N PHE A 96 -12.14 -11.10 22.50
CA PHE A 96 -11.40 -10.07 23.26
C PHE A 96 -12.02 -8.68 23.04
N LEU A 97 -12.30 -8.30 21.80
CA LEU A 97 -12.91 -7.01 21.47
C LEU A 97 -14.34 -6.90 21.99
N GLU A 98 -15.16 -7.95 21.88
CA GLU A 98 -16.49 -8.03 22.46
C GLU A 98 -16.44 -7.89 23.99
N GLY A 99 -15.44 -8.49 24.65
CA GLY A 99 -15.19 -8.35 26.10
C GLY A 99 -14.86 -6.92 26.52
N LEU A 100 -14.30 -6.09 25.63
CA LEU A 100 -14.08 -4.65 25.83
C LEU A 100 -15.31 -3.80 25.48
N GLY A 101 -16.40 -4.39 24.99
CA GLY A 101 -17.64 -3.70 24.61
C GLY A 101 -17.70 -3.24 23.16
N TYR A 102 -16.76 -3.64 22.31
CA TYR A 102 -16.81 -3.33 20.88
C TYR A 102 -17.73 -4.30 20.12
N SER A 103 -18.32 -3.83 19.02
CA SER A 103 -19.18 -4.61 18.14
C SER A 103 -19.06 -4.15 16.69
N ALA A 104 -19.77 -4.80 15.78
CA ALA A 104 -19.82 -4.38 14.38
C ALA A 104 -20.44 -2.98 14.22
N GLU A 105 -21.37 -2.60 15.10
CA GLU A 105 -22.04 -1.29 15.10
C GLU A 105 -21.25 -0.24 15.87
N ALA A 106 -20.36 -0.66 16.77
CA ALA A 106 -19.52 0.19 17.60
C ALA A 106 -18.07 -0.31 17.62
N PRO A 107 -17.34 -0.27 16.49
CA PRO A 107 -15.95 -0.72 16.41
C PRO A 107 -15.02 0.24 17.17
N PRO A 108 -13.75 -0.16 17.46
CA PRO A 108 -12.73 0.73 17.95
C PRO A 108 -12.58 1.97 17.03
N SER A 109 -12.24 3.13 17.62
CA SER A 109 -11.86 4.31 16.81
C SER A 109 -10.76 3.93 15.82
N VAL A 110 -10.77 4.49 14.62
CA VAL A 110 -9.73 4.23 13.60
C VAL A 110 -8.30 4.58 14.09
N PHE A 111 -8.18 5.44 15.11
CA PHE A 111 -6.91 5.82 15.74
C PHE A 111 -6.56 4.98 16.98
N ASP A 112 -7.41 4.00 17.34
CA ASP A 112 -7.18 3.14 18.49
C ASP A 112 -5.95 2.23 18.28
N ALA A 113 -5.17 2.04 19.35
CA ALA A 113 -3.98 1.18 19.34
C ALA A 113 -4.31 -0.30 19.01
N LEU A 114 -5.55 -0.74 19.23
CA LEU A 114 -6.04 -2.07 18.84
C LEU A 114 -6.06 -2.27 17.31
N ASN A 115 -6.03 -1.19 16.53
CA ASN A 115 -5.96 -1.26 15.06
C ASN A 115 -4.53 -1.35 14.51
N VAL A 116 -3.51 -1.32 15.37
CA VAL A 116 -2.14 -1.56 14.90
C VAL A 116 -1.96 -3.02 14.55
N THR A 117 -1.53 -3.30 13.33
CA THR A 117 -0.99 -4.60 12.93
C THR A 117 0.53 -4.51 12.92
N VAL A 118 1.22 -5.64 13.01
CA VAL A 118 2.69 -5.68 12.90
C VAL A 118 3.12 -4.92 11.64
N PRO A 119 4.02 -3.93 11.72
CA PRO A 119 4.49 -3.23 10.53
C PRO A 119 5.18 -4.19 9.56
N GLY A 120 4.64 -4.34 8.36
CA GLY A 120 5.14 -5.33 7.39
C GLY A 120 6.15 -4.78 6.38
N ALA A 121 6.19 -3.45 6.20
CA ALA A 121 7.06 -2.82 5.21
C ALA A 121 8.56 -3.15 5.38
N PRO A 122 9.17 -3.10 6.60
CA PRO A 122 10.59 -3.39 6.76
C PRO A 122 10.98 -4.81 6.36
N ALA A 123 10.13 -5.82 6.67
CA ALA A 123 10.38 -7.20 6.24
C ALA A 123 10.36 -7.32 4.72
N LEU A 124 9.35 -6.72 4.08
CA LEU A 124 9.23 -6.74 2.61
C LEU A 124 10.42 -6.03 1.95
N TRP A 125 10.93 -4.92 2.50
CA TRP A 125 12.11 -4.24 1.96
C TRP A 125 13.34 -5.16 1.98
N CYS A 126 13.58 -5.83 3.12
CA CYS A 126 14.66 -6.80 3.24
C CYS A 126 14.51 -7.94 2.22
N ASP A 127 13.33 -8.52 2.12
CA ASP A 127 13.06 -9.65 1.23
C ASP A 127 13.12 -9.26 -0.24
N THR A 128 12.69 -8.05 -0.60
CA THR A 128 12.78 -7.54 -1.99
C THR A 128 14.24 -7.45 -2.44
N VAL A 129 15.12 -6.88 -1.62
CA VAL A 129 16.57 -6.81 -1.94
C VAL A 129 17.18 -8.20 -1.97
N GLN A 130 16.85 -9.06 -1.00
CA GLN A 130 17.40 -10.42 -0.92
C GLN A 130 17.00 -11.30 -2.11
N LEU A 131 15.73 -11.25 -2.53
CA LEU A 131 15.16 -12.17 -3.52
C LEU A 131 15.28 -11.67 -4.96
N PHE A 132 15.18 -10.34 -5.16
CA PHE A 132 15.08 -9.72 -6.47
C PHE A 132 16.20 -8.70 -6.73
N GLY A 133 16.98 -8.31 -5.72
CA GLY A 133 18.05 -7.34 -5.84
C GLY A 133 19.19 -7.82 -6.73
N SER A 134 20.02 -6.89 -7.17
CA SER A 134 21.15 -7.12 -8.07
C SER A 134 22.28 -7.98 -7.46
N GLN A 135 22.27 -8.16 -6.16
CA GLN A 135 23.35 -8.77 -5.35
C GLN A 135 24.68 -7.98 -5.43
N LYS A 136 24.65 -6.75 -5.93
CA LYS A 136 25.84 -5.86 -6.04
C LYS A 136 25.89 -4.82 -4.91
N LEU A 137 24.75 -4.51 -4.32
CA LEU A 137 24.59 -3.58 -3.22
C LEU A 137 24.06 -4.30 -1.99
N SER A 138 24.63 -4.02 -0.83
CA SER A 138 24.10 -4.45 0.46
C SER A 138 22.80 -3.67 0.79
N LEU A 139 21.98 -4.21 1.67
CA LEU A 139 20.79 -3.50 2.16
C LEU A 139 21.15 -2.13 2.78
N GLN A 140 22.29 -2.06 3.49
CA GLN A 140 22.80 -0.81 4.06
C GLN A 140 23.09 0.24 2.98
N GLU A 141 23.74 -0.16 1.87
CA GLU A 141 24.00 0.74 0.75
C GLU A 141 22.70 1.18 0.06
N VAL A 142 21.76 0.27 -0.14
CA VAL A 142 20.42 0.58 -0.70
C VAL A 142 19.69 1.61 0.14
N LEU A 143 19.74 1.51 1.46
CA LEU A 143 19.03 2.41 2.39
C LEU A 143 19.78 3.70 2.71
N SER A 144 21.07 3.82 2.34
CA SER A 144 21.94 4.92 2.74
C SER A 144 21.42 6.30 2.32
N GLY A 145 20.89 6.43 1.10
CA GLY A 145 20.34 7.69 0.59
C GLY A 145 19.16 8.22 1.43
N ALA A 146 18.28 7.30 1.87
CA ALA A 146 17.16 7.65 2.75
C ALA A 146 17.65 8.05 4.16
N ALA A 147 18.64 7.33 4.71
CA ALA A 147 19.25 7.68 5.99
C ALA A 147 19.88 9.07 5.95
N THR A 148 20.60 9.40 4.87
CA THR A 148 21.19 10.74 4.65
C THR A 148 20.13 11.83 4.59
N LEU A 149 19.03 11.63 3.83
CA LEU A 149 17.91 12.58 3.77
C LEU A 149 17.30 12.84 5.16
N ALA A 150 17.15 11.80 5.98
CA ALA A 150 16.60 11.93 7.34
C ALA A 150 17.57 12.66 8.28
N GLU A 151 18.87 12.40 8.17
CA GLU A 151 19.90 12.97 9.07
C GLU A 151 20.27 14.43 8.72
N GLU A 152 20.51 14.70 7.45
CA GLU A 152 20.87 16.04 6.98
C GLU A 152 19.65 16.95 6.86
N GLY A 153 18.48 16.38 6.59
CA GLY A 153 17.22 17.07 6.37
C GLY A 153 16.97 17.35 4.88
N PHE A 154 15.73 17.67 4.58
CA PHE A 154 15.27 17.98 3.23
C PHE A 154 14.24 19.12 3.24
N PRO A 155 14.15 19.93 2.18
CA PRO A 155 13.11 20.94 2.04
C PRO A 155 11.75 20.26 1.76
N VAL A 156 10.75 20.57 2.57
CA VAL A 156 9.41 19.95 2.43
C VAL A 156 8.69 20.52 1.20
N ALA A 157 8.22 19.63 0.32
CA ALA A 157 7.48 20.00 -0.89
C ALA A 157 6.07 20.50 -0.56
N GLU A 158 5.48 21.33 -1.45
CA GLU A 158 4.18 21.97 -1.24
C GLU A 158 3.05 20.96 -0.97
N VAL A 159 2.95 19.92 -1.79
CA VAL A 159 1.91 18.88 -1.66
C VAL A 159 2.08 18.11 -0.34
N THR A 160 3.31 17.79 0.01
CA THR A 160 3.63 17.10 1.27
C THR A 160 3.30 17.97 2.47
N ALA A 161 3.67 19.25 2.47
CA ALA A 161 3.33 20.19 3.53
C ALA A 161 1.81 20.32 3.72
N HIS A 162 1.06 20.35 2.60
CA HIS A 162 -0.39 20.39 2.64
C HIS A 162 -1.00 19.12 3.25
N ARG A 163 -0.54 17.93 2.85
CA ARG A 163 -0.99 16.65 3.41
C ARG A 163 -0.63 16.54 4.88
N TRP A 164 0.62 16.84 5.24
CA TRP A 164 1.10 16.83 6.63
C TRP A 164 0.21 17.68 7.55
N LYS A 165 -0.07 18.92 7.13
CA LYS A 165 -0.97 19.82 7.86
C LYS A 165 -2.38 19.23 8.04
N ASN A 166 -2.93 18.57 7.02
CA ASN A 166 -4.27 18.00 7.08
C ASN A 166 -4.38 16.81 8.05
N TRP A 167 -3.26 16.10 8.28
CA TRP A 167 -3.21 14.90 9.12
C TRP A 167 -2.49 15.12 10.45
N ALA A 168 -1.91 16.29 10.69
CA ALA A 168 -1.14 16.57 11.91
C ALA A 168 -1.96 16.40 13.20
N ALA A 169 -3.29 16.55 13.14
CA ALA A 169 -4.17 16.32 14.27
C ALA A 169 -4.06 14.88 14.81
N ALA A 170 -3.83 13.89 13.96
CA ALA A 170 -3.64 12.50 14.37
C ALA A 170 -2.46 12.31 15.32
N LEU A 171 -1.40 13.12 15.19
CA LEU A 171 -0.22 13.10 16.06
C LEU A 171 -0.50 13.67 17.46
N GLY A 172 -1.55 14.47 17.60
CA GLY A 172 -1.98 15.08 18.87
C GLY A 172 -3.19 14.43 19.52
N GLU A 173 -3.99 13.65 18.78
CA GLU A 173 -5.23 13.01 19.31
C GLU A 173 -4.95 11.93 20.36
N SER A 174 -3.75 11.34 20.38
CA SER A 174 -3.31 10.41 21.43
C SER A 174 -3.07 11.11 22.80
N GLY A 175 -3.25 12.44 22.88
CA GLY A 175 -3.15 13.22 24.12
C GLY A 175 -1.75 13.31 24.73
N LYS A 176 -0.70 12.93 23.98
CA LYS A 176 0.70 12.90 24.43
C LYS A 176 1.61 13.47 23.35
N GLU A 177 2.78 13.96 23.76
CA GLU A 177 3.84 14.51 22.89
C GLU A 177 4.48 13.45 21.96
N LEU A 178 3.81 12.33 21.69
CA LEU A 178 4.34 11.17 20.95
C LEU A 178 4.71 11.47 19.50
N GLY A 179 4.11 12.51 18.90
CA GLY A 179 4.37 12.90 17.51
C GLY A 179 5.44 13.97 17.32
N ALA A 180 6.18 14.35 18.38
CA ALA A 180 7.15 15.46 18.34
C ALA A 180 8.22 15.27 17.25
N ASP A 181 8.69 14.02 17.03
CA ASP A 181 9.67 13.68 16.00
C ASP A 181 9.18 13.96 14.57
N LEU A 182 7.88 14.10 14.38
CA LEU A 182 7.22 14.37 13.09
C LEU A 182 6.74 15.82 12.96
N LEU A 183 7.18 16.72 13.86
CA LEU A 183 6.81 18.13 13.89
C LEU A 183 8.05 19.02 14.03
N ILE A 184 7.97 20.24 13.53
CA ILE A 184 8.97 21.28 13.77
C ILE A 184 8.46 22.21 14.84
N GLY A 185 9.04 22.16 16.06
CA GLY A 185 8.60 23.01 17.17
C GLY A 185 7.11 22.87 17.49
N GLY A 186 6.56 21.67 17.37
CA GLY A 186 5.16 21.35 17.67
C GLY A 186 4.16 21.66 16.54
N HIS A 187 4.63 22.05 15.35
CA HIS A 187 3.77 22.31 14.20
C HIS A 187 4.18 21.49 12.96
N PRO A 188 3.24 21.17 12.05
CA PRO A 188 3.58 20.54 10.79
C PRO A 188 4.50 21.43 9.97
N PRO A 189 5.52 20.84 9.30
CA PRO A 189 6.43 21.62 8.48
C PRO A 189 5.71 22.31 7.33
N LYS A 190 6.14 23.56 7.01
CA LYS A 190 5.62 24.33 5.88
C LYS A 190 6.42 24.05 4.61
N HIS A 191 5.85 24.40 3.46
CA HIS A 191 6.57 24.35 2.20
C HIS A 191 7.90 25.12 2.28
N GLY A 192 9.00 24.45 1.91
CA GLY A 192 10.36 24.99 1.90
C GLY A 192 11.07 24.95 3.26
N GLU A 193 10.41 24.64 4.36
CA GLU A 193 11.09 24.39 5.64
C GLU A 193 11.92 23.11 5.54
N VAL A 194 13.09 23.12 6.18
CA VAL A 194 13.98 21.94 6.25
C VAL A 194 13.55 21.07 7.41
N PHE A 195 13.09 19.87 7.10
CA PHE A 195 12.71 18.86 8.09
C PHE A 195 13.84 17.85 8.28
N LYS A 196 14.18 17.55 9.52
CA LYS A 196 15.16 16.51 9.92
C LYS A 196 14.49 15.51 10.83
N ASN A 197 14.88 14.23 10.69
CA ASN A 197 14.39 13.15 11.53
C ASN A 197 15.54 12.18 11.86
N THR A 198 16.36 12.55 12.83
CA THR A 198 17.54 11.76 13.23
C THR A 198 17.18 10.40 13.83
N ALA A 199 16.03 10.30 14.52
CA ALA A 199 15.50 9.05 15.04
C ALA A 199 15.16 8.06 13.88
N MET A 200 14.53 8.56 12.83
CA MET A 200 14.26 7.79 11.61
C MET A 200 15.56 7.37 10.91
N ALA A 201 16.56 8.27 10.83
CA ALA A 201 17.86 7.93 10.25
C ALA A 201 18.53 6.78 11.01
N GLN A 202 18.51 6.80 12.34
CA GLN A 202 19.04 5.70 13.16
C GLN A 202 18.28 4.38 12.89
N THR A 203 16.96 4.41 12.86
CA THR A 203 16.14 3.22 12.59
C THR A 203 16.42 2.62 11.22
N ILE A 204 16.59 3.46 10.17
CA ILE A 204 16.95 3.02 8.82
C ILE A 204 18.36 2.40 8.82
N LYS A 205 19.33 2.98 9.53
CA LYS A 205 20.69 2.43 9.66
C LYS A 205 20.69 1.07 10.35
N GLU A 206 19.95 0.92 11.47
CA GLU A 206 19.79 -0.36 12.18
C GLU A 206 19.17 -1.46 11.28
N LEU A 207 18.16 -1.10 10.49
CA LEU A 207 17.56 -2.00 9.50
C LEU A 207 18.58 -2.38 8.40
N GLY A 208 19.34 -1.42 7.89
CA GLY A 208 20.36 -1.65 6.86
C GLY A 208 21.48 -2.56 7.33
N GLU A 209 21.96 -2.39 8.56
CA GLU A 209 23.07 -3.14 9.14
C GLU A 209 22.68 -4.55 9.58
N ARG A 210 21.48 -4.72 10.14
CA ARG A 210 21.05 -5.96 10.80
C ARG A 210 19.92 -6.70 10.06
N GLY A 211 19.38 -6.12 8.99
CA GLY A 211 18.20 -6.67 8.32
C GLY A 211 16.98 -6.71 9.23
N LYS A 212 16.08 -7.70 9.02
CA LYS A 212 14.85 -7.86 9.82
C LYS A 212 15.06 -7.81 11.34
N PRO A 213 16.10 -8.46 11.93
CA PRO A 213 16.39 -8.32 13.36
C PRO A 213 16.62 -6.89 13.84
N GLY A 214 17.10 -5.98 13.00
CA GLY A 214 17.27 -4.57 13.33
C GLY A 214 15.97 -3.82 13.60
N PHE A 215 14.84 -4.32 13.09
CA PHE A 215 13.52 -3.75 13.29
C PHE A 215 12.62 -4.57 14.23
N TYR A 216 12.56 -5.90 14.01
CA TYR A 216 11.61 -6.78 14.70
C TYR A 216 12.15 -7.33 16.03
N GLN A 217 13.38 -6.96 16.41
CA GLN A 217 14.02 -7.31 17.67
C GLN A 217 14.76 -6.12 18.27
N GLY A 218 15.04 -6.17 19.57
CA GLY A 218 15.81 -5.12 20.26
C GLY A 218 15.06 -3.81 20.44
N ARG A 219 15.76 -2.67 20.26
CA ARG A 219 15.29 -1.32 20.60
C ARG A 219 13.98 -0.93 19.90
N VAL A 220 13.94 -1.08 18.57
CA VAL A 220 12.79 -0.67 17.75
C VAL A 220 11.56 -1.50 18.11
N ALA A 221 11.72 -2.83 18.19
CA ALA A 221 10.62 -3.73 18.57
C ALA A 221 10.07 -3.41 19.97
N GLN A 222 10.96 -3.15 20.94
CA GLN A 222 10.55 -2.81 22.29
C GLN A 222 9.76 -1.48 22.30
N ALA A 223 10.25 -0.44 21.62
CA ALA A 223 9.57 0.84 21.53
C ALA A 223 8.19 0.73 20.87
N ILE A 224 8.04 -0.12 19.84
CA ILE A 224 6.74 -0.41 19.21
C ILE A 224 5.77 -1.04 20.23
N VAL A 225 6.19 -2.11 20.91
CA VAL A 225 5.35 -2.80 21.91
C VAL A 225 4.98 -1.87 23.05
N ASP A 226 5.93 -1.08 23.55
CA ASP A 226 5.70 -0.16 24.67
C ASP A 226 4.64 0.89 24.30
N VAL A 227 4.77 1.57 23.16
CA VAL A 227 3.83 2.62 22.79
C VAL A 227 2.42 2.05 22.52
N ILE A 228 2.31 0.88 21.89
CA ILE A 228 1.02 0.23 21.64
C ILE A 228 0.35 -0.12 22.96
N ASN A 229 1.05 -0.81 23.87
CA ASN A 229 0.47 -1.29 25.14
C ASN A 229 0.18 -0.17 26.13
N GLN A 230 0.99 0.90 26.16
CA GLN A 230 0.71 2.10 26.94
C GLN A 230 -0.56 2.85 26.50
N ASN A 231 -1.00 2.62 25.25
CA ASN A 231 -2.20 3.21 24.68
C ASN A 231 -3.38 2.22 24.54
N GLY A 232 -3.35 1.11 25.30
CA GLY A 232 -4.46 0.16 25.37
C GLY A 232 -4.45 -0.97 24.33
N GLY A 233 -3.40 -1.06 23.50
CA GLY A 233 -3.20 -2.19 22.58
C GLY A 233 -2.63 -3.44 23.27
N VAL A 234 -2.41 -4.50 22.49
CA VAL A 234 -2.05 -5.85 23.02
C VAL A 234 -0.93 -6.52 22.21
N MET A 235 -0.05 -5.74 21.59
CA MET A 235 1.08 -6.26 20.81
C MET A 235 2.16 -6.86 21.71
N THR A 236 2.81 -7.92 21.25
CA THR A 236 3.92 -8.58 21.95
C THR A 236 5.19 -8.58 21.12
N LEU A 237 6.35 -8.76 21.76
CA LEU A 237 7.63 -8.95 21.06
C LEU A 237 7.64 -10.21 20.18
N GLU A 238 6.85 -11.24 20.55
CA GLU A 238 6.72 -12.45 19.76
C GLU A 238 5.91 -12.19 18.47
N ASP A 239 4.87 -11.36 18.52
CA ASP A 239 4.13 -10.93 17.32
C ASP A 239 5.06 -10.26 16.31
N LEU A 240 5.97 -9.40 16.79
CA LEU A 240 6.96 -8.73 15.95
C LEU A 240 8.02 -9.70 15.43
N SER A 241 8.69 -10.44 16.32
CA SER A 241 9.84 -11.30 15.98
C SER A 241 9.47 -12.48 15.08
N SER A 242 8.22 -12.92 15.08
CA SER A 242 7.69 -13.98 14.21
C SER A 242 7.16 -13.49 12.87
N HIS A 243 7.22 -12.18 12.60
CA HIS A 243 6.70 -11.63 11.35
C HIS A 243 7.66 -11.87 10.18
N ASP A 244 7.10 -12.35 9.08
CA ASP A 244 7.74 -12.45 7.78
C ASP A 244 6.79 -12.00 6.67
N SER A 245 7.36 -11.46 5.60
CA SER A 245 6.64 -11.25 4.35
C SER A 245 6.46 -12.58 3.62
N GLU A 246 5.55 -12.63 2.66
CA GLU A 246 5.19 -13.85 1.95
C GLU A 246 5.42 -13.70 0.46
N VAL A 247 6.22 -14.59 -0.14
CA VAL A 247 6.33 -14.69 -1.59
C VAL A 247 5.07 -15.35 -2.14
N VAL A 248 4.41 -14.67 -3.07
CA VAL A 248 3.13 -15.10 -3.62
C VAL A 248 3.15 -15.16 -5.14
N SER A 249 2.38 -16.08 -5.71
CA SER A 249 2.12 -16.10 -7.15
C SER A 249 1.07 -15.06 -7.50
N PRO A 250 1.36 -14.11 -8.39
CA PRO A 250 0.39 -13.11 -8.82
C PRO A 250 -0.82 -13.72 -9.51
N ILE A 251 -1.96 -13.05 -9.40
CA ILE A 251 -3.19 -13.36 -10.14
C ILE A 251 -3.35 -12.42 -11.34
N SER A 252 -4.04 -12.85 -12.38
CA SER A 252 -4.16 -12.03 -13.58
C SER A 252 -5.47 -12.28 -14.35
N THR A 253 -5.78 -11.35 -15.26
CA THR A 253 -6.81 -11.53 -16.27
C THR A 253 -6.42 -10.88 -17.59
N ASP A 254 -6.88 -11.47 -18.70
CA ASP A 254 -6.68 -10.92 -20.04
C ASP A 254 -7.81 -9.94 -20.40
N TYR A 255 -7.44 -8.84 -21.06
CA TYR A 255 -8.35 -7.84 -21.55
C TYR A 255 -7.81 -7.18 -22.83
N LYS A 256 -8.49 -7.39 -23.97
CA LYS A 256 -8.19 -6.73 -25.25
C LYS A 256 -6.70 -6.77 -25.67
N GLY A 257 -6.05 -7.92 -25.53
CA GLY A 257 -4.67 -8.14 -25.95
C GLY A 257 -3.61 -7.79 -24.90
N VAL A 258 -4.02 -7.36 -23.72
CA VAL A 258 -3.12 -7.13 -22.58
C VAL A 258 -3.51 -8.02 -21.40
N ARG A 259 -2.55 -8.31 -20.51
CA ARG A 259 -2.76 -9.04 -19.27
C ARG A 259 -2.42 -8.16 -18.08
N LEU A 260 -3.41 -7.94 -17.22
CA LEU A 260 -3.23 -7.21 -15.96
C LEU A 260 -2.89 -8.19 -14.84
N TRP A 261 -1.82 -7.90 -14.11
CA TRP A 261 -1.32 -8.68 -13.00
C TRP A 261 -1.49 -7.92 -11.69
N GLU A 262 -2.00 -8.62 -10.67
CA GLU A 262 -2.24 -8.12 -9.33
C GLU A 262 -1.76 -9.13 -8.29
N LEU A 263 -1.62 -8.68 -7.03
CA LEU A 263 -1.36 -9.61 -5.94
C LEU A 263 -2.63 -10.34 -5.49
N PRO A 264 -2.50 -11.62 -5.04
CA PRO A 264 -3.63 -12.38 -4.52
C PRO A 264 -4.16 -11.78 -3.19
N PRO A 265 -5.32 -12.25 -2.68
CA PRO A 265 -5.81 -11.89 -1.34
C PRO A 265 -4.76 -12.13 -0.24
N ASN A 266 -4.73 -11.34 0.79
CA ASN A 266 -5.72 -10.43 1.44
C ASN A 266 -5.85 -9.03 0.77
N GLY A 267 -5.06 -8.71 -0.25
CA GLY A 267 -5.16 -7.47 -1.02
C GLY A 267 -6.36 -7.45 -1.97
N GLN A 268 -6.80 -6.24 -2.31
CA GLN A 268 -7.97 -6.04 -3.19
C GLN A 268 -7.66 -6.09 -4.70
N GLY A 269 -6.49 -6.58 -5.11
CA GLY A 269 -6.16 -6.76 -6.54
C GLY A 269 -7.19 -7.58 -7.30
N LEU A 270 -7.78 -8.58 -6.63
CA LEU A 270 -8.89 -9.38 -7.18
C LEU A 270 -10.07 -8.49 -7.62
N ALA A 271 -10.39 -7.41 -6.89
CA ALA A 271 -11.47 -6.49 -7.26
C ALA A 271 -11.18 -5.77 -8.58
N ALA A 272 -9.93 -5.39 -8.84
CA ALA A 272 -9.52 -4.78 -10.11
C ALA A 272 -9.71 -5.77 -11.28
N LEU A 273 -9.24 -7.01 -11.12
CA LEU A 273 -9.38 -8.04 -12.14
C LEU A 273 -10.84 -8.40 -12.41
N LEU A 274 -11.66 -8.50 -11.37
CA LEU A 274 -13.10 -8.77 -11.49
C LEU A 274 -13.82 -7.63 -12.19
N LEU A 275 -13.51 -6.37 -11.83
CA LEU A 275 -14.04 -5.19 -12.50
C LEU A 275 -13.73 -5.20 -14.01
N LEU A 276 -12.48 -5.50 -14.37
CA LEU A 276 -12.05 -5.59 -15.76
C LEU A 276 -12.82 -6.67 -16.52
N ASN A 277 -13.01 -7.84 -15.90
CA ASN A 277 -13.80 -8.95 -16.47
C ASN A 277 -15.28 -8.60 -16.65
N ILE A 278 -15.87 -7.82 -15.75
CA ILE A 278 -17.27 -7.37 -15.89
C ILE A 278 -17.39 -6.41 -17.06
N LEU A 279 -16.49 -5.43 -17.19
CA LEU A 279 -16.49 -4.43 -18.27
C LEU A 279 -16.32 -5.05 -19.66
N GLU A 280 -15.63 -6.17 -19.78
CA GLU A 280 -15.44 -6.88 -21.05
C GLU A 280 -16.78 -7.33 -21.70
N ASN A 281 -17.84 -7.49 -20.89
CA ASN A 281 -19.17 -7.87 -21.36
C ASN A 281 -19.96 -6.71 -22.00
N PHE A 282 -19.38 -5.51 -22.08
CA PHE A 282 -20.03 -4.33 -22.66
C PHE A 282 -19.24 -3.77 -23.85
N PRO A 283 -19.13 -4.53 -24.97
CA PRO A 283 -18.36 -4.10 -26.14
C PRO A 283 -18.90 -2.84 -26.81
N GLN A 284 -20.21 -2.55 -26.64
CA GLN A 284 -20.89 -1.35 -27.18
C GLN A 284 -20.36 -0.04 -26.61
N LEU A 285 -19.71 -0.03 -25.42
CA LEU A 285 -19.15 1.17 -24.83
C LEU A 285 -18.06 1.82 -25.69
N LYS A 286 -17.42 1.04 -26.59
CA LYS A 286 -16.46 1.60 -27.54
C LYS A 286 -17.07 2.66 -28.47
N ALA A 287 -18.33 2.49 -28.89
CA ALA A 287 -18.98 3.38 -29.84
C ALA A 287 -19.30 4.76 -29.24
N GLY A 288 -19.61 4.82 -27.94
CA GLY A 288 -19.90 6.06 -27.22
C GLY A 288 -18.67 6.88 -26.83
N GLY A 289 -17.47 6.28 -26.89
CA GLY A 289 -16.23 6.88 -26.46
C GLY A 289 -15.98 6.78 -24.94
N HIS A 290 -14.72 6.95 -24.57
CA HIS A 290 -14.28 6.99 -23.17
C HIS A 290 -14.94 8.19 -22.47
N ASN A 291 -15.42 8.00 -21.23
CA ASN A 291 -16.15 9.00 -20.43
C ASN A 291 -17.51 9.45 -20.99
N SER A 292 -18.12 8.71 -21.92
CA SER A 292 -19.55 8.93 -22.24
C SER A 292 -20.43 8.57 -21.04
N SER A 293 -21.68 9.06 -21.01
CA SER A 293 -22.65 8.75 -19.95
C SER A 293 -22.82 7.24 -19.75
N ASP A 294 -22.92 6.50 -20.84
CA ASP A 294 -23.07 5.03 -20.82
C ASP A 294 -21.83 4.35 -20.26
N HIS A 295 -20.63 4.82 -20.67
CA HIS A 295 -19.36 4.32 -20.13
C HIS A 295 -19.28 4.56 -18.63
N ILE A 296 -19.55 5.78 -18.15
CA ILE A 296 -19.50 6.11 -16.72
C ILE A 296 -20.54 5.30 -15.95
N HIS A 297 -21.77 5.15 -16.47
CA HIS A 297 -22.83 4.38 -15.84
C HIS A 297 -22.40 2.92 -15.64
N VAL A 298 -22.01 2.22 -16.70
CA VAL A 298 -21.59 0.81 -16.63
C VAL A 298 -20.36 0.65 -15.74
N PHE A 299 -19.41 1.58 -15.86
CA PHE A 299 -18.19 1.55 -15.04
C PHE A 299 -18.51 1.63 -13.55
N VAL A 300 -19.35 2.58 -13.14
CA VAL A 300 -19.75 2.73 -11.73
C VAL A 300 -20.49 1.50 -11.22
N GLU A 301 -21.44 0.95 -12.00
CA GLU A 301 -22.18 -0.25 -11.63
C GLU A 301 -21.25 -1.48 -11.52
N ALA A 302 -20.30 -1.63 -12.43
CA ALA A 302 -19.30 -2.70 -12.39
C ALA A 302 -18.35 -2.57 -11.16
N VAL A 303 -17.93 -1.35 -10.81
CA VAL A 303 -17.16 -1.07 -9.58
C VAL A 303 -17.94 -1.51 -8.33
N ARG A 304 -19.23 -1.16 -8.26
CA ARG A 304 -20.11 -1.54 -7.13
C ARG A 304 -20.16 -3.06 -6.97
N LEU A 305 -20.35 -3.80 -8.06
CA LEU A 305 -20.39 -5.27 -8.05
C LEU A 305 -19.05 -5.87 -7.63
N ALA A 306 -17.94 -5.42 -8.20
CA ALA A 306 -16.61 -5.94 -7.92
C ALA A 306 -16.18 -5.70 -6.46
N LEU A 307 -16.44 -4.50 -5.93
CA LEU A 307 -16.14 -4.18 -4.53
C LEU A 307 -17.03 -4.95 -3.56
N THR A 308 -18.31 -5.16 -3.88
CA THR A 308 -19.21 -5.96 -3.05
C THR A 308 -18.72 -7.41 -2.93
N ASP A 309 -18.32 -8.00 -4.06
CA ASP A 309 -17.77 -9.37 -4.05
C ASP A 309 -16.44 -9.43 -3.30
N ALA A 310 -15.56 -8.44 -3.50
CA ALA A 310 -14.30 -8.34 -2.77
C ALA A 310 -14.53 -8.25 -1.26
N LEU A 311 -15.39 -7.36 -0.80
CA LEU A 311 -15.69 -7.19 0.64
C LEU A 311 -16.30 -8.46 1.25
N ARG A 312 -17.08 -9.22 0.48
CA ARG A 312 -17.71 -10.47 0.96
C ARG A 312 -16.72 -11.63 1.09
N TYR A 313 -15.81 -11.78 0.13
CA TYR A 313 -15.01 -13.00 -0.01
C TYR A 313 -13.53 -12.84 0.37
N LEU A 314 -12.99 -11.61 0.35
CA LEU A 314 -11.58 -11.40 0.63
C LEU A 314 -11.27 -11.48 2.12
N GLY A 315 -10.18 -12.18 2.43
CA GLY A 315 -9.59 -12.32 3.74
C GLY A 315 -8.20 -12.93 3.63
N ASP A 316 -7.55 -13.15 4.76
CA ASP A 316 -6.25 -13.81 4.83
C ASP A 316 -6.39 -15.28 4.41
N ALA A 317 -5.71 -15.69 3.33
CA ALA A 317 -5.76 -17.04 2.78
C ALA A 317 -5.28 -18.13 3.78
N ALA A 318 -4.48 -17.75 4.79
CA ALA A 318 -4.11 -18.64 5.87
C ALA A 318 -5.26 -18.96 6.85
N HIS A 319 -6.33 -18.17 6.84
CA HIS A 319 -7.47 -18.30 7.76
C HIS A 319 -8.78 -18.66 7.05
N VAL A 320 -8.95 -18.30 5.78
CA VAL A 320 -10.18 -18.52 5.02
C VAL A 320 -9.87 -18.93 3.58
N THR A 321 -10.73 -19.77 3.01
CA THR A 321 -10.64 -20.10 1.59
C THR A 321 -11.28 -18.99 0.77
N VAL A 322 -10.48 -18.29 -0.03
CA VAL A 322 -10.96 -17.30 -1.00
C VAL A 322 -11.14 -17.98 -2.35
N PRO A 323 -12.35 -17.98 -2.96
CA PRO A 323 -12.62 -18.68 -4.21
C PRO A 323 -12.11 -17.87 -5.43
N THR A 324 -10.81 -17.55 -5.45
CA THR A 324 -10.17 -16.66 -6.44
C THR A 324 -10.43 -17.09 -7.89
N GLU A 325 -10.21 -18.37 -8.20
CA GLU A 325 -10.42 -18.90 -9.56
C GLU A 325 -11.89 -18.76 -10.01
N SER A 326 -12.82 -19.07 -9.12
CA SER A 326 -14.26 -18.97 -9.42
C SER A 326 -14.67 -17.52 -9.66
N LEU A 327 -14.17 -16.58 -8.85
CA LEU A 327 -14.44 -15.15 -8.99
C LEU A 327 -13.83 -14.57 -10.28
N LEU A 328 -12.66 -15.04 -10.70
CA LEU A 328 -11.99 -14.60 -11.93
C LEU A 328 -12.51 -15.32 -13.19
N ALA A 329 -13.34 -16.36 -13.04
CA ALA A 329 -13.91 -17.04 -14.20
C ALA A 329 -14.74 -16.07 -15.06
N LYS A 330 -14.52 -16.08 -16.38
CA LYS A 330 -15.27 -15.21 -17.31
C LYS A 330 -16.79 -15.48 -17.25
N SER A 331 -17.21 -16.72 -16.99
CA SER A 331 -18.62 -17.08 -16.78
C SER A 331 -19.23 -16.39 -15.55
N TYR A 332 -18.47 -16.24 -14.46
CA TYR A 332 -18.91 -15.49 -13.29
C TYR A 332 -19.13 -14.01 -13.62
N SER A 333 -18.18 -13.41 -14.30
CA SER A 333 -18.27 -12.00 -14.72
C SER A 333 -19.45 -11.74 -15.66
N GLN A 334 -19.76 -12.70 -16.56
CA GLN A 334 -20.96 -12.65 -17.39
C GLN A 334 -22.25 -12.68 -16.58
N GLN A 335 -22.30 -13.49 -15.52
CA GLN A 335 -23.46 -13.49 -14.60
C GLN A 335 -23.59 -12.16 -13.86
N ARG A 336 -22.49 -11.61 -13.36
CA ARG A 336 -22.47 -10.32 -12.67
C ARG A 336 -22.88 -9.18 -13.61
N ALA A 337 -22.40 -9.17 -14.85
CA ALA A 337 -22.75 -8.16 -15.85
C ALA A 337 -24.25 -8.09 -16.16
N ARG A 338 -25.01 -9.20 -16.04
CA ARG A 338 -26.47 -9.23 -16.24
C ARG A 338 -27.26 -8.41 -15.23
N HIS A 339 -26.66 -8.04 -14.08
CA HIS A 339 -27.29 -7.18 -13.09
C HIS A 339 -27.24 -5.69 -13.46
N ILE A 340 -26.37 -5.32 -14.42
CA ILE A 340 -26.24 -3.95 -14.89
C ILE A 340 -27.28 -3.69 -15.95
N SER A 341 -28.23 -2.76 -15.67
CA SER A 341 -29.20 -2.24 -16.62
C SER A 341 -28.68 -0.95 -17.21
N MET A 342 -28.88 -0.72 -18.52
CA MET A 342 -28.49 0.53 -19.17
C MET A 342 -29.45 1.69 -18.83
N ASP A 343 -30.66 1.40 -18.36
CA ASP A 343 -31.74 2.36 -18.16
C ASP A 343 -31.93 2.79 -16.72
N ARG A 344 -31.30 2.09 -15.76
CA ARG A 344 -31.47 2.37 -14.32
C ARG A 344 -30.26 1.92 -13.51
N VAL A 345 -30.03 2.57 -12.36
CA VAL A 345 -29.05 2.16 -11.36
C VAL A 345 -29.55 0.93 -10.56
N MET A 346 -28.63 0.08 -10.09
CA MET A 346 -28.97 -1.00 -9.17
C MET A 346 -29.42 -0.44 -7.82
N GLU A 347 -30.61 -0.85 -7.33
CA GLU A 347 -31.20 -0.31 -6.11
C GLU A 347 -30.44 -0.68 -4.84
N ARG A 348 -29.86 -1.87 -4.77
CA ARG A 348 -29.09 -2.35 -3.63
C ARG A 348 -27.81 -3.07 -4.06
N VAL A 349 -26.71 -2.42 -3.81
CA VAL A 349 -25.40 -3.04 -3.59
C VAL A 349 -24.94 -2.44 -2.28
N GLU A 350 -24.81 -3.23 -1.22
CA GLU A 350 -24.37 -2.68 0.07
C GLU A 350 -22.92 -2.22 -0.05
N PRO A 351 -22.64 -0.92 0.05
CA PRO A 351 -21.28 -0.41 0.05
C PRO A 351 -20.64 -0.65 1.41
N GLY A 352 -19.39 -1.10 1.41
CA GLY A 352 -18.54 -0.97 2.59
C GLY A 352 -18.29 0.49 2.95
N LEU A 353 -17.97 0.78 4.20
CA LEU A 353 -17.59 2.11 4.67
C LEU A 353 -16.31 2.56 3.92
N LEU A 354 -16.45 3.55 3.08
CA LEU A 354 -15.33 4.16 2.34
C LEU A 354 -14.77 5.32 3.17
N THR A 355 -13.71 5.07 3.92
CA THR A 355 -12.93 6.13 4.56
C THR A 355 -11.74 6.50 3.68
N GLY A 356 -11.39 7.79 3.61
CA GLY A 356 -10.21 8.25 2.88
C GLY A 356 -8.94 7.67 3.49
N SER A 357 -7.98 7.25 2.66
CA SER A 357 -6.68 6.77 3.11
C SER A 357 -5.56 7.45 2.34
N ASP A 358 -4.37 7.47 2.94
CA ASP A 358 -3.16 8.00 2.34
C ASP A 358 -2.20 6.84 2.00
N THR A 359 -1.46 6.98 0.89
CA THR A 359 -0.65 5.91 0.32
C THR A 359 0.38 6.52 -0.62
N VAL A 360 1.51 5.85 -0.84
CA VAL A 360 2.43 6.16 -1.95
C VAL A 360 2.53 4.98 -2.90
N TYR A 361 2.50 5.26 -4.19
CA TYR A 361 2.84 4.35 -5.27
C TYR A 361 4.10 4.83 -5.99
N PHE A 362 4.95 3.89 -6.36
CA PHE A 362 6.15 4.16 -7.16
C PHE A 362 6.56 2.92 -7.96
N CYS A 363 7.30 3.15 -9.03
CA CYS A 363 7.80 2.06 -9.86
C CYS A 363 9.18 2.38 -10.44
N VAL A 364 9.88 1.32 -10.78
CA VAL A 364 11.21 1.36 -11.39
C VAL A 364 11.26 0.38 -12.55
N ILE A 365 11.88 0.80 -13.65
CA ILE A 365 12.32 -0.08 -14.74
C ILE A 365 13.81 0.15 -14.92
N ASP A 366 14.63 -0.90 -14.93
CA ASP A 366 16.07 -0.81 -15.11
C ASP A 366 16.52 -1.06 -16.56
N SER A 367 17.83 -0.94 -16.81
CA SER A 367 18.41 -1.11 -18.14
C SER A 367 18.38 -2.55 -18.66
N GLN A 368 18.08 -3.52 -17.82
CA GLN A 368 17.91 -4.94 -18.19
C GLN A 368 16.45 -5.29 -18.48
N GLY A 369 15.54 -4.33 -18.34
CA GLY A 369 14.10 -4.50 -18.52
C GLY A 369 13.40 -5.12 -17.32
N ASN A 370 14.08 -5.27 -16.17
CA ASN A 370 13.39 -5.63 -14.95
C ASN A 370 12.48 -4.48 -14.51
N ALA A 371 11.32 -4.83 -13.94
CA ALA A 371 10.42 -3.83 -13.39
C ALA A 371 10.00 -4.18 -11.98
N CYS A 372 9.90 -3.15 -11.13
CA CYS A 372 9.38 -3.25 -9.78
C CYS A 372 8.22 -2.28 -9.62
N SER A 373 7.01 -2.79 -9.42
CA SER A 373 5.81 -2.02 -9.08
C SER A 373 5.59 -2.14 -7.58
N PHE A 374 5.52 -1.01 -6.87
CA PHE A 374 5.64 -0.99 -5.41
C PHE A 374 4.65 -0.01 -4.78
N VAL A 375 4.01 -0.45 -3.70
CA VAL A 375 3.08 0.36 -2.89
C VAL A 375 3.45 0.24 -1.42
N ASN A 376 3.46 1.37 -0.70
CA ASN A 376 3.71 1.42 0.74
C ASN A 376 2.70 2.38 1.40
N SER A 377 2.18 2.03 2.59
CA SER A 377 1.12 2.81 3.23
C SER A 377 1.02 2.56 4.73
N THR A 378 0.68 3.61 5.47
CA THR A 378 0.23 3.54 6.87
C THR A 378 -1.30 3.45 7.01
N TYR A 379 -2.04 3.35 5.90
CA TYR A 379 -3.49 3.38 5.72
C TYR A 379 -4.05 4.79 5.81
N MET A 380 -4.28 5.36 6.98
CA MET A 380 -4.66 6.77 7.13
C MET A 380 -3.42 7.64 7.35
N GLY A 381 -3.55 8.95 7.19
CA GLY A 381 -2.43 9.87 7.41
C GLY A 381 -1.88 9.75 8.83
N PHE A 382 -0.59 9.40 8.95
CA PHE A 382 0.10 9.01 10.18
C PHE A 382 -0.47 7.78 10.91
N GLY A 383 -1.31 6.98 10.25
CA GLY A 383 -1.89 5.76 10.84
C GLY A 383 -2.69 6.06 12.11
N THR A 384 -2.29 5.44 13.23
CA THR A 384 -2.85 5.69 14.57
C THR A 384 -2.35 7.00 15.22
N GLY A 385 -1.34 7.67 14.64
CA GLY A 385 -0.63 8.77 15.29
C GLY A 385 0.35 8.34 16.39
N LEU A 386 0.43 7.05 16.72
CA LEU A 386 1.38 6.52 17.69
C LEU A 386 2.78 6.47 17.08
N VAL A 387 3.73 7.14 17.71
CA VAL A 387 5.14 7.16 17.30
C VAL A 387 5.96 6.45 18.37
N PRO A 388 6.63 5.32 18.05
CA PRO A 388 7.52 4.64 18.97
C PRO A 388 8.70 5.56 19.37
N GLN A 389 9.03 5.57 20.65
CA GLN A 389 10.04 6.48 21.19
C GLN A 389 11.39 6.29 20.48
N ASP A 390 12.02 7.40 20.08
CA ASP A 390 13.33 7.45 19.41
C ASP A 390 13.39 6.62 18.10
N CYS A 391 12.24 6.44 17.40
CA CYS A 391 12.17 5.66 16.16
C CYS A 391 11.82 6.49 14.92
N GLY A 392 11.13 7.65 15.09
CA GLY A 392 10.90 8.64 14.05
C GLY A 392 9.85 8.27 13.00
N PHE A 393 8.99 7.27 13.23
CA PHE A 393 7.90 6.89 12.34
C PHE A 393 6.61 6.63 13.11
N SER A 394 5.46 6.79 12.46
CA SER A 394 4.14 6.48 13.03
C SER A 394 3.69 5.06 12.66
N LEU A 395 2.85 4.46 13.54
CA LEU A 395 2.31 3.12 13.35
C LEU A 395 0.99 3.15 12.59
N GLN A 396 0.85 2.26 11.60
CA GLN A 396 -0.35 2.08 10.80
C GLN A 396 -1.59 1.73 11.63
N ASN A 397 -2.76 2.00 11.05
CA ASN A 397 -4.05 1.62 11.61
C ASN A 397 -4.83 0.64 10.72
N ARG A 398 -4.11 -0.28 10.06
CA ARG A 398 -4.67 -1.21 9.07
C ARG A 398 -5.70 -2.17 9.67
N GLY A 399 -5.62 -2.48 10.96
CA GLY A 399 -6.58 -3.33 11.68
C GLY A 399 -8.01 -2.78 11.67
N ALA A 400 -8.20 -1.46 11.46
CA ALA A 400 -9.52 -0.87 11.28
C ALA A 400 -10.29 -1.44 10.06
N ASN A 401 -9.60 -2.14 9.15
CA ASN A 401 -10.24 -2.85 8.03
C ASN A 401 -10.82 -4.20 8.40
N PHE A 402 -10.55 -4.76 9.59
CA PHE A 402 -11.22 -5.99 10.01
C PHE A 402 -12.72 -5.80 10.18
N SER A 403 -13.47 -6.84 9.86
CA SER A 403 -14.88 -6.95 10.23
C SER A 403 -15.00 -7.49 11.66
N LEU A 404 -15.91 -6.92 12.44
CA LEU A 404 -16.31 -7.46 13.75
C LEU A 404 -17.56 -8.35 13.64
N GLN A 405 -17.98 -8.66 12.42
CA GLN A 405 -19.10 -9.58 12.18
C GLN A 405 -18.60 -11.03 12.21
N ARG A 406 -19.08 -11.81 13.18
CA ARG A 406 -18.74 -13.24 13.33
C ARG A 406 -19.10 -14.03 12.07
N GLY A 407 -18.17 -14.83 11.58
CA GLY A 407 -18.34 -15.63 10.36
C GLY A 407 -18.03 -14.88 9.05
N HIS A 408 -17.71 -13.58 9.09
CA HIS A 408 -17.26 -12.85 7.92
C HIS A 408 -15.84 -13.30 7.51
N ALA A 409 -15.53 -13.39 6.20
CA ALA A 409 -14.22 -13.81 5.71
C ALA A 409 -13.07 -12.97 6.31
N ASN A 410 -13.27 -11.67 6.44
CA ASN A 410 -12.33 -10.73 7.03
C ASN A 410 -12.61 -10.45 8.52
N CYS A 411 -13.31 -11.36 9.25
CA CYS A 411 -13.50 -11.20 10.69
C CYS A 411 -12.15 -11.17 11.41
N VAL A 412 -12.02 -10.29 12.41
CA VAL A 412 -10.79 -10.18 13.22
C VAL A 412 -10.48 -11.50 13.90
N ALA A 413 -9.21 -11.87 13.89
CA ALA A 413 -8.68 -13.03 14.60
C ALA A 413 -7.21 -12.80 14.92
N GLY A 414 -6.69 -13.47 15.94
CA GLY A 414 -5.28 -13.37 16.32
C GLY A 414 -4.34 -13.89 15.23
N GLY A 415 -3.28 -13.15 14.95
CA GLY A 415 -2.29 -13.51 13.93
C GLY A 415 -2.78 -13.46 12.48
N LYS A 416 -3.89 -12.77 12.22
CA LYS A 416 -4.53 -12.65 10.90
C LYS A 416 -4.17 -11.35 10.20
N ARG A 417 -4.04 -11.38 8.86
CA ARG A 417 -3.93 -10.20 8.01
C ARG A 417 -5.31 -9.61 7.72
N PRO A 418 -5.51 -8.29 7.86
CA PRO A 418 -6.77 -7.64 7.47
C PRO A 418 -6.92 -7.51 5.95
N TYR A 419 -8.16 -7.28 5.49
CA TYR A 419 -8.41 -6.79 4.12
C TYR A 419 -7.50 -5.62 3.80
N HIS A 420 -6.81 -5.68 2.66
CA HIS A 420 -5.80 -4.70 2.33
C HIS A 420 -6.13 -3.92 1.06
N THR A 421 -6.05 -2.58 1.15
CA THR A 421 -6.48 -1.67 0.10
C THR A 421 -5.38 -1.25 -0.88
N ILE A 422 -4.10 -1.48 -0.58
CA ILE A 422 -3.02 -1.11 -1.49
C ILE A 422 -2.69 -2.25 -2.45
N ILE A 423 -2.54 -1.92 -3.73
CA ILE A 423 -2.30 -2.86 -4.80
C ILE A 423 -1.28 -2.29 -5.79
N PRO A 424 -0.13 -2.93 -6.00
CA PRO A 424 0.74 -2.66 -7.15
C PRO A 424 0.26 -3.47 -8.33
N ALA A 425 0.44 -2.98 -9.58
CA ALA A 425 0.06 -3.71 -10.77
C ALA A 425 1.14 -3.70 -11.85
N LEU A 426 1.14 -4.73 -12.69
CA LEU A 426 1.93 -4.83 -13.92
C LEU A 426 1.01 -5.16 -15.08
N LEU A 427 1.35 -4.64 -16.25
CA LEU A 427 0.66 -4.92 -17.50
C LEU A 427 1.64 -5.56 -18.48
N THR A 428 1.26 -6.71 -19.04
CA THR A 428 2.03 -7.40 -20.08
C THR A 428 1.19 -7.59 -21.33
N ASP A 429 1.83 -7.91 -22.45
CA ASP A 429 1.16 -8.48 -23.60
C ASP A 429 0.48 -9.80 -23.19
N SER A 430 -0.72 -10.11 -23.70
CA SER A 430 -1.46 -11.30 -23.32
C SER A 430 -0.91 -12.60 -23.95
N GLU A 431 -0.20 -12.48 -25.08
CA GLU A 431 0.35 -13.62 -25.85
C GLU A 431 1.85 -13.81 -25.61
N LYS A 432 2.56 -12.73 -25.23
CA LYS A 432 4.01 -12.71 -25.05
C LYS A 432 4.36 -12.28 -23.63
N PRO A 433 5.43 -12.83 -23.02
CA PRO A 433 5.91 -12.38 -21.71
C PRO A 433 6.65 -11.04 -21.82
N GLN A 434 6.01 -10.02 -22.41
CA GLN A 434 6.58 -8.69 -22.61
C GLN A 434 5.89 -7.70 -21.69
N LEU A 435 6.67 -7.00 -20.85
CA LEU A 435 6.18 -5.91 -20.03
C LEU A 435 5.74 -4.72 -20.90
N LEU A 436 4.55 -4.20 -20.64
CA LEU A 436 4.01 -2.99 -21.27
C LEU A 436 4.02 -1.82 -20.31
N ALA A 437 3.69 -2.06 -19.02
CA ALA A 437 3.67 -1.00 -18.02
C ALA A 437 3.81 -1.56 -16.59
N ALA A 438 4.36 -0.73 -15.70
CA ALA A 438 4.16 -0.81 -14.26
C ALA A 438 3.22 0.35 -13.88
N LEU A 439 2.15 0.07 -13.17
CA LEU A 439 1.12 1.04 -12.86
C LEU A 439 0.57 0.87 -11.44
N GLY A 440 0.07 1.96 -10.89
CA GLY A 440 -0.62 1.99 -9.61
C GLY A 440 -1.11 3.39 -9.30
N VAL A 441 -2.06 3.46 -8.40
CA VAL A 441 -2.67 4.71 -7.96
C VAL A 441 -2.80 4.73 -6.45
N VAL A 442 -3.01 5.90 -5.88
CA VAL A 442 -3.39 6.09 -4.48
C VAL A 442 -4.90 6.29 -4.37
N GLY A 443 -5.51 5.97 -3.23
CA GLY A 443 -6.96 6.19 -3.04
C GLY A 443 -7.70 5.06 -2.33
N ALA A 444 -7.03 4.28 -1.47
CA ALA A 444 -7.66 3.23 -0.67
C ALA A 444 -8.52 2.25 -1.49
N PHE A 445 -9.79 2.13 -1.12
CA PHE A 445 -10.78 1.29 -1.80
C PHE A 445 -11.01 1.66 -3.28
N MET A 446 -10.58 2.86 -3.71
CA MET A 446 -10.73 3.30 -5.10
C MET A 446 -9.54 2.92 -5.99
N GLN A 447 -8.50 2.26 -5.47
CA GLN A 447 -7.36 1.82 -6.29
C GLN A 447 -7.78 0.87 -7.43
N PRO A 448 -8.65 -0.16 -7.24
CA PRO A 448 -9.14 -0.99 -8.34
C PRO A 448 -9.79 -0.18 -9.46
N GLN A 449 -10.62 0.81 -9.12
CA GLN A 449 -11.21 1.73 -10.08
C GLN A 449 -10.13 2.48 -10.89
N GLY A 450 -9.12 3.03 -10.19
CA GLY A 450 -8.03 3.78 -10.81
C GLY A 450 -7.22 2.93 -11.78
N HIS A 451 -6.86 1.69 -11.40
CA HIS A 451 -6.17 0.74 -12.27
C HIS A 451 -6.95 0.49 -13.57
N ILE A 452 -8.25 0.24 -13.44
CA ILE A 452 -9.07 -0.09 -14.61
C ILE A 452 -9.32 1.12 -15.50
N GLN A 453 -9.41 2.33 -14.95
CA GLN A 453 -9.46 3.55 -15.79
C GLN A 453 -8.19 3.72 -16.62
N LEU A 454 -7.01 3.39 -16.07
CA LEU A 454 -5.74 3.42 -16.81
C LEU A 454 -5.65 2.32 -17.88
N VAL A 455 -6.19 1.13 -17.61
CA VAL A 455 -6.09 -0.02 -18.53
C VAL A 455 -7.15 0.00 -19.62
N SER A 456 -8.34 0.55 -19.36
CA SER A 456 -9.46 0.57 -20.29
C SER A 456 -9.58 1.83 -21.14
N GLY A 457 -8.87 2.91 -20.78
CA GLY A 457 -8.89 4.25 -21.40
C GLY A 457 -7.90 4.45 -22.54
#